data_16584194b96bda2c9c8ec6dca0b3b338
#
_entry.id   16584194b96bda2c9c8ec6dca0b3b338
#
_cell.length_a   1.000
_cell.length_b   1.000
_cell.length_c   1.000
_cell.angle_alpha   90.00
_cell.angle_beta   90.00
_cell.angle_gamma   90.00
#
_symmetry.space_group_name_H-M   'P 1'
#
loop_
_entity.id
_entity.type
_entity.pdbx_description
1 polymer ?
#
loop_
_entity_poly.entity_id
_entity_poly.type
_entity_poly.pdbx_seq_one_letter_code
_entity_poly.pdbx_strand_id
1 'polypeptide(L)'
;MLLLGLGRRTGVMPQLEFLGAYPSFYHLGQAMMVAAAADDKDAKILADVYHLFHGVSGFEGMKMLAGYSIDVFDMNDVPADIPRLEQQDKDRLFPGDIAAPLKELAKTLQSKGSQIILSLELFNPIYYTMNPQYVTATGLEKMRRFFN
;
A
#
# COMPACT_ATOMS: atom_id res chain seq x y z
N MET A 1 -8.35 7.78 -18.23
CA MET A 1 -8.68 9.16 -18.71
C MET A 1 -9.99 9.69 -18.14
N LEU A 2 -11.14 9.00 -18.25
CA LEU A 2 -12.42 9.50 -17.72
C LEU A 2 -12.38 9.79 -16.21
N LEU A 3 -11.88 8.88 -15.39
CA LEU A 3 -11.83 9.03 -13.93
C LEU A 3 -10.89 10.17 -13.50
N LEU A 4 -9.72 10.31 -14.11
CA LEU A 4 -8.80 11.43 -13.83
C LEU A 4 -9.42 12.77 -14.20
N GLY A 5 -10.13 12.85 -15.35
CA GLY A 5 -10.87 14.05 -15.75
C GLY A 5 -11.98 14.40 -14.76
N LEU A 6 -12.68 13.42 -14.21
CA LEU A 6 -13.67 13.62 -13.15
C LEU A 6 -12.99 14.11 -11.87
N GLY A 7 -11.87 13.46 -11.48
CA GLY A 7 -11.10 13.84 -10.29
C GLY A 7 -10.68 15.30 -10.30
N ARG A 8 -10.14 15.77 -11.42
CA ARG A 8 -9.75 17.19 -11.58
C ARG A 8 -10.95 18.15 -11.42
N ARG A 9 -12.15 17.75 -11.85
CA ARG A 9 -13.35 18.60 -11.71
C ARG A 9 -13.92 18.61 -10.29
N THR A 10 -13.73 17.54 -9.54
CA THR A 10 -14.28 17.37 -8.19
C THR A 10 -13.27 17.65 -7.06
N GLY A 11 -11.98 17.75 -7.42
CA GLY A 11 -10.89 17.87 -6.42
C GLY A 11 -10.57 16.56 -5.71
N VAL A 12 -11.09 15.41 -6.17
CA VAL A 12 -10.84 14.08 -5.59
C VAL A 12 -10.15 13.21 -6.63
N MET A 13 -8.83 13.08 -6.53
CA MET A 13 -8.03 12.33 -7.51
C MET A 13 -8.08 10.82 -7.25
N PRO A 14 -8.51 10.02 -8.23
CA PRO A 14 -8.46 8.57 -8.12
C PRO A 14 -7.03 8.05 -8.21
N GLN A 15 -6.75 6.97 -7.49
CA GLN A 15 -5.51 6.23 -7.59
C GLN A 15 -5.78 4.79 -8.01
N LEU A 16 -4.79 4.17 -8.62
CA LEU A 16 -4.87 2.81 -9.13
C LEU A 16 -4.28 1.87 -8.11
N GLU A 17 -5.12 1.04 -7.50
CA GLU A 17 -4.71 0.01 -6.57
C GLU A 17 -4.81 -1.36 -7.23
N PHE A 18 -3.77 -2.19 -7.06
CA PHE A 18 -3.79 -3.61 -7.44
C PHE A 18 -4.06 -4.45 -6.19
N LEU A 19 -4.89 -5.48 -6.33
CA LEU A 19 -5.39 -6.27 -5.22
C LEU A 19 -4.81 -7.69 -5.26
N GLY A 20 -3.81 -7.98 -4.46
CA GLY A 20 -3.00 -9.19 -4.51
C GLY A 20 -3.76 -10.51 -4.48
N ALA A 21 -4.95 -10.54 -3.89
CA ALA A 21 -5.81 -11.72 -3.81
C ALA A 21 -6.74 -11.92 -5.03
N TYR A 22 -6.79 -10.98 -5.98
CA TYR A 22 -7.70 -11.03 -7.11
C TYR A 22 -6.98 -11.41 -8.41
N PRO A 23 -7.47 -12.39 -9.18
CA PRO A 23 -6.73 -12.97 -10.30
C PRO A 23 -6.59 -12.04 -11.52
N SER A 24 -7.38 -10.99 -11.62
CA SER A 24 -7.40 -10.12 -12.79
C SER A 24 -6.40 -8.96 -12.72
N PHE A 25 -6.22 -8.36 -11.54
CA PHE A 25 -5.38 -7.18 -11.35
C PHE A 25 -4.73 -7.23 -9.96
N TYR A 26 -3.62 -7.95 -9.86
CA TYR A 26 -3.02 -8.33 -8.56
C TYR A 26 -1.55 -7.96 -8.42
N HIS A 27 -0.91 -7.46 -9.48
CA HIS A 27 0.53 -7.29 -9.51
C HIS A 27 0.93 -5.84 -9.78
N LEU A 28 1.94 -5.34 -9.07
CA LEU A 28 2.49 -3.99 -9.24
C LEU A 28 2.82 -3.68 -10.71
N GLY A 29 3.41 -4.63 -11.45
CA GLY A 29 3.74 -4.44 -12.87
C GLY A 29 2.51 -4.18 -13.74
N GLN A 30 1.35 -4.76 -13.42
CA GLN A 30 0.09 -4.46 -14.10
C GLN A 30 -0.35 -3.02 -13.82
N ALA A 31 -0.26 -2.57 -12.56
CA ALA A 31 -0.57 -1.20 -12.19
C ALA A 31 0.35 -0.19 -12.90
N MET A 32 1.65 -0.48 -12.96
CA MET A 32 2.62 0.35 -13.69
C MET A 32 2.27 0.44 -15.17
N MET A 33 1.91 -0.67 -15.79
CA MET A 33 1.52 -0.72 -17.21
C MET A 33 0.25 0.12 -17.46
N VAL A 34 -0.76 -0.01 -16.62
CA VAL A 34 -2.02 0.75 -16.74
C VAL A 34 -1.79 2.24 -16.52
N ALA A 35 -1.00 2.60 -15.50
CA ALA A 35 -0.65 4.00 -15.22
C ALA A 35 0.12 4.62 -16.39
N ALA A 36 1.09 3.91 -16.96
CA ALA A 36 1.85 4.37 -18.12
C ALA A 36 0.96 4.49 -19.37
N ALA A 37 0.07 3.53 -19.62
CA ALA A 37 -0.84 3.55 -20.75
C ALA A 37 -1.91 4.65 -20.66
N ALA A 38 -2.17 5.18 -19.46
CA ALA A 38 -3.07 6.32 -19.29
C ALA A 38 -2.50 7.61 -19.91
N ASP A 39 -1.19 7.70 -20.08
CA ASP A 39 -0.47 8.87 -20.62
C ASP A 39 -0.94 10.19 -19.96
N ASP A 40 -1.04 10.17 -18.63
CA ASP A 40 -1.55 11.29 -17.83
C ASP A 40 -0.68 11.44 -16.57
N LYS A 41 -0.17 12.65 -16.34
CA LYS A 41 0.71 12.95 -15.19
C LYS A 41 0.04 12.72 -13.82
N ASP A 42 -1.28 12.69 -13.78
CA ASP A 42 -2.06 12.47 -12.57
C ASP A 42 -2.42 10.99 -12.36
N ALA A 43 -1.95 10.09 -13.23
CA ALA A 43 -2.09 8.65 -13.03
C ALA A 43 -1.13 8.19 -11.92
N LYS A 44 -1.70 7.91 -10.76
CA LYS A 44 -0.98 7.49 -9.55
C LYS A 44 -1.31 6.05 -9.18
N ILE A 45 -0.36 5.41 -8.52
CA ILE A 45 -0.50 4.06 -7.98
C ILE A 45 -0.62 4.20 -6.46
N LEU A 46 -1.64 3.59 -5.89
CA LEU A 46 -1.72 3.27 -4.47
C LEU A 46 -1.13 1.88 -4.31
N ALA A 47 -0.10 1.76 -3.50
CA ALA A 47 0.52 0.48 -3.20
C ALA A 47 0.31 0.14 -1.72
N ASP A 48 0.10 -1.13 -1.46
CA ASP A 48 -0.20 -1.70 -0.16
C ASP A 48 0.75 -2.86 0.16
N VAL A 49 1.20 -2.96 1.41
CA VAL A 49 2.16 -4.00 1.84
C VAL A 49 1.59 -5.39 1.63
N TYR A 50 0.33 -5.63 2.05
CA TYR A 50 -0.33 -6.91 1.89
C TYR A 50 -0.47 -7.30 0.42
N HIS A 51 -0.89 -6.37 -0.43
CA HIS A 51 -1.07 -6.64 -1.85
C HIS A 51 0.26 -6.86 -2.59
N LEU A 52 1.33 -6.18 -2.21
CA LEU A 52 2.68 -6.45 -2.71
C LEU A 52 3.13 -7.88 -2.36
N PHE A 53 2.88 -8.30 -1.12
CA PHE A 53 3.25 -9.61 -0.63
C PHE A 53 2.36 -10.71 -1.22
N HIS A 54 1.05 -10.59 -1.10
CA HIS A 54 0.09 -11.61 -1.50
C HIS A 54 0.09 -11.83 -3.02
N GLY A 55 0.13 -10.76 -3.80
CA GLY A 55 0.15 -10.78 -5.27
C GLY A 55 1.49 -11.16 -5.90
N VAL A 56 2.47 -11.58 -5.11
CA VAL A 56 3.82 -11.99 -5.60
C VAL A 56 4.56 -10.87 -6.34
N SER A 57 4.17 -9.62 -6.15
CA SER A 57 4.89 -8.48 -6.74
C SER A 57 6.30 -8.36 -6.17
N GLY A 58 6.45 -8.77 -4.91
CA GLY A 58 7.64 -8.46 -4.13
C GLY A 58 7.77 -6.94 -3.91
N PHE A 59 8.87 -6.54 -3.28
CA PHE A 59 9.08 -5.13 -2.90
C PHE A 59 10.11 -4.42 -3.78
N GLU A 60 10.91 -5.17 -4.54
CA GLU A 60 11.96 -4.59 -5.39
C GLU A 60 11.39 -3.71 -6.52
N GLY A 61 10.21 -4.07 -7.06
CA GLY A 61 9.52 -3.26 -8.06
C GLY A 61 9.20 -1.83 -7.61
N MET A 62 9.05 -1.62 -6.31
CA MET A 62 8.85 -0.28 -5.73
C MET A 62 10.02 0.68 -6.01
N LYS A 63 11.24 0.16 -6.19
CA LYS A 63 12.42 0.97 -6.53
C LYS A 63 12.32 1.58 -7.93
N MET A 64 11.58 0.96 -8.83
CA MET A 64 11.39 1.43 -10.22
C MET A 64 10.39 2.59 -10.32
N LEU A 65 9.49 2.75 -9.35
CA LEU A 65 8.51 3.83 -9.36
C LEU A 65 9.19 5.17 -9.08
N ALA A 66 8.87 6.18 -9.88
CA ALA A 66 9.22 7.55 -9.56
C ALA A 66 8.41 8.05 -8.36
N GLY A 67 8.96 8.98 -7.58
CA GLY A 67 8.27 9.49 -6.39
C GLY A 67 6.91 10.13 -6.69
N TYR A 68 6.78 10.80 -7.83
CA TYR A 68 5.53 11.41 -8.26
C TYR A 68 4.44 10.39 -8.67
N SER A 69 4.78 9.09 -8.77
CA SER A 69 3.83 8.04 -9.15
C SER A 69 3.05 7.45 -7.97
N ILE A 70 3.38 7.85 -6.74
CA ILE A 70 2.76 7.36 -5.51
C ILE A 70 2.41 8.57 -4.65
N ASP A 71 1.15 8.71 -4.26
CA ASP A 71 0.72 9.72 -3.29
C ASP A 71 0.33 9.09 -1.94
N VAL A 72 -0.23 7.86 -1.97
CA VAL A 72 -0.61 7.11 -0.77
C VAL A 72 0.05 5.73 -0.80
N PHE A 73 0.52 5.30 0.35
CA PHE A 73 1.07 3.97 0.58
C PHE A 73 0.42 3.36 1.82
N ASP A 74 -0.29 2.24 1.65
CA ASP A 74 -0.96 1.56 2.75
C ASP A 74 0.00 0.65 3.50
N MET A 75 0.09 0.91 4.80
CA MET A 75 0.98 0.23 5.73
C MET A 75 0.20 -0.79 6.56
N ASN A 76 0.68 -2.00 6.53
CA ASN A 76 0.25 -3.12 7.36
C ASN A 76 1.41 -4.11 7.49
N ASP A 77 1.17 -5.28 8.05
CA ASP A 77 2.06 -6.42 8.05
C ASP A 77 1.27 -7.70 7.80
N VAL A 78 1.97 -8.78 7.59
CA VAL A 78 1.39 -10.09 7.26
C VAL A 78 1.84 -11.15 8.25
N PRO A 79 0.97 -12.09 8.64
CA PRO A 79 1.33 -13.17 9.56
C PRO A 79 2.36 -14.11 8.92
N ALA A 80 3.33 -14.59 9.71
CA ALA A 80 4.34 -15.53 9.25
C ALA A 80 3.89 -16.99 9.34
N ASP A 81 2.91 -17.28 10.17
CA ASP A 81 2.39 -18.63 10.47
C ASP A 81 1.25 -19.07 9.54
N ILE A 82 0.70 -18.17 8.75
CA ILE A 82 -0.32 -18.48 7.74
C ILE A 82 0.34 -18.51 6.35
N PRO A 83 0.22 -19.60 5.58
CA PRO A 83 0.74 -19.66 4.23
C PRO A 83 0.19 -18.53 3.36
N ARG A 84 1.04 -17.88 2.58
CA ARG A 84 0.70 -16.67 1.79
C ARG A 84 -0.62 -16.79 1.01
N LEU A 85 -0.88 -17.93 0.36
CA LEU A 85 -2.08 -18.13 -0.45
C LEU A 85 -3.36 -18.39 0.39
N GLU A 86 -3.22 -18.64 1.68
CA GLU A 86 -4.33 -18.84 2.61
C GLU A 86 -4.64 -17.55 3.38
N GLN A 87 -3.75 -16.55 3.33
CA GLN A 87 -3.98 -15.26 3.99
C GLN A 87 -5.13 -14.50 3.34
N GLN A 88 -5.86 -13.79 4.15
CA GLN A 88 -6.97 -12.91 3.76
C GLN A 88 -6.78 -11.53 4.37
N ASP A 89 -7.51 -10.53 3.89
CA ASP A 89 -7.45 -9.16 4.43
C ASP A 89 -7.66 -9.09 5.95
N LYS A 90 -8.47 -9.98 6.49
CA LYS A 90 -8.72 -10.09 7.95
C LYS A 90 -7.49 -10.50 8.77
N ASP A 91 -6.46 -11.02 8.12
CA ASP A 91 -5.25 -11.50 8.78
C ASP A 91 -4.16 -10.42 8.83
N ARG A 92 -4.41 -9.23 8.27
CA ARG A 92 -3.49 -8.10 8.33
C ARG A 92 -3.17 -7.70 9.77
N LEU A 93 -1.91 -7.38 10.01
CA LEU A 93 -1.36 -7.00 11.30
C LEU A 93 -0.86 -5.56 11.31
N PHE A 94 -0.62 -5.01 12.49
CA PHE A 94 0.07 -3.73 12.60
C PHE A 94 1.45 -3.76 11.94
N PRO A 95 1.89 -2.67 11.30
CA PRO A 95 3.22 -2.58 10.71
C PRO A 95 4.33 -2.96 11.68
N GLY A 96 5.20 -3.89 11.25
CA GLY A 96 6.37 -4.32 12.00
C GLY A 96 6.13 -5.39 13.06
N ASP A 97 4.97 -6.05 13.02
CA ASP A 97 4.71 -7.14 13.94
C ASP A 97 5.39 -8.43 13.51
N ILE A 98 5.59 -8.70 12.19
CA ILE A 98 6.18 -10.00 11.80
C ILE A 98 7.07 -10.00 10.53
N ALA A 99 6.52 -9.95 9.31
CA ALA A 99 7.20 -10.59 8.17
C ALA A 99 7.60 -9.66 7.02
N ALA A 100 6.93 -8.55 6.83
CA ALA A 100 7.22 -7.67 5.71
C ALA A 100 8.56 -6.94 5.89
N PRO A 101 9.35 -6.73 4.82
CA PRO A 101 10.64 -6.02 4.88
C PRO A 101 10.43 -4.49 4.98
N LEU A 102 9.69 -4.05 6.00
CA LEU A 102 9.23 -2.67 6.14
C LEU A 102 10.36 -1.65 6.27
N LYS A 103 11.52 -2.04 6.82
CA LYS A 103 12.68 -1.15 6.91
C LYS A 103 13.26 -0.80 5.54
N GLU A 104 13.41 -1.79 4.68
CA GLU A 104 13.91 -1.60 3.31
C GLU A 104 12.89 -0.83 2.47
N LEU A 105 11.62 -1.11 2.68
CA LEU A 105 10.52 -0.43 2.01
C LEU A 105 10.46 1.05 2.42
N ALA A 106 10.58 1.35 3.72
CA ALA A 106 10.62 2.73 4.21
C ALA A 106 11.79 3.52 3.60
N LYS A 107 12.99 2.92 3.55
CA LYS A 107 14.15 3.53 2.86
C LYS A 107 13.86 3.79 1.38
N THR A 108 13.20 2.84 0.72
CA THR A 108 12.79 3.00 -0.69
C THR A 108 11.83 4.17 -0.86
N LEU A 109 10.81 4.30 -0.01
CA LEU A 109 9.86 5.41 -0.05
C LEU A 109 10.55 6.76 0.24
N GLN A 110 11.39 6.82 1.27
CA GLN A 110 12.16 8.03 1.60
C GLN A 110 13.09 8.48 0.46
N SER A 111 13.74 7.53 -0.22
CA SER A 111 14.66 7.83 -1.32
C SER A 111 13.98 8.46 -2.54
N LYS A 112 12.67 8.41 -2.64
CA LYS A 112 11.91 8.98 -3.76
C LYS A 112 11.83 10.51 -3.74
N GLY A 113 12.13 11.13 -2.61
CA GLY A 113 12.16 12.60 -2.49
C GLY A 113 10.80 13.28 -2.66
N SER A 114 9.70 12.53 -2.62
CA SER A 114 8.33 13.01 -2.73
C SER A 114 7.62 12.92 -1.39
N GLN A 115 6.61 13.75 -1.20
CA GLN A 115 5.71 13.60 -0.07
C GLN A 115 4.74 12.44 -0.36
N ILE A 116 4.82 11.38 0.44
CA ILE A 116 3.93 10.21 0.37
C ILE A 116 3.14 10.15 1.66
N ILE A 117 1.84 10.02 1.56
CA ILE A 117 0.95 9.80 2.71
C ILE A 117 1.04 8.33 3.09
N LEU A 118 1.38 8.05 4.34
CA LEU A 118 1.32 6.70 4.88
C LEU A 118 -0.04 6.50 5.52
N SER A 119 -0.78 5.53 5.05
CA SER A 119 -2.10 5.15 5.54
C SER A 119 -2.02 3.82 6.28
N LEU A 120 -2.78 3.68 7.35
CA LEU A 120 -2.90 2.42 8.10
C LEU A 120 -4.14 1.68 7.60
N GLU A 121 -3.95 0.57 6.91
CA GLU A 121 -5.06 -0.24 6.42
C GLU A 121 -5.10 -1.63 7.06
N LEU A 122 -6.07 -1.84 7.95
CA LEU A 122 -6.24 -3.07 8.73
C LEU A 122 -7.70 -3.55 8.67
N PHE A 123 -7.91 -4.75 8.12
CA PHE A 123 -9.25 -5.38 8.07
C PHE A 123 -9.43 -6.45 9.15
N ASN A 124 -8.54 -6.49 10.14
CA ASN A 124 -8.55 -7.51 11.19
C ASN A 124 -9.72 -7.29 12.16
N PRO A 125 -10.64 -8.26 12.31
CA PRO A 125 -11.83 -8.11 13.15
C PRO A 125 -11.49 -7.85 14.63
N ILE A 126 -10.33 -8.34 15.11
CA ILE A 126 -9.89 -8.12 16.48
C ILE A 126 -9.70 -6.63 16.74
N TYR A 127 -9.12 -5.90 15.80
CA TYR A 127 -8.89 -4.44 15.94
C TYR A 127 -10.21 -3.66 15.93
N TYR A 128 -11.26 -4.16 15.28
CA TYR A 128 -12.58 -3.54 15.30
C TYR A 128 -13.30 -3.64 16.65
N THR A 129 -12.90 -4.60 17.51
CA THR A 129 -13.42 -4.74 18.87
C THR A 129 -12.65 -3.92 19.89
N MET A 130 -11.50 -3.37 19.53
CA MET A 130 -10.65 -2.58 20.40
C MET A 130 -11.08 -1.10 20.42
N ASN A 131 -10.59 -0.36 21.41
CA ASN A 131 -10.77 1.09 21.44
C ASN A 131 -10.13 1.74 20.20
N PRO A 132 -10.88 2.50 19.36
CA PRO A 132 -10.34 3.11 18.15
C PRO A 132 -9.14 4.02 18.35
N GLN A 133 -9.12 4.79 19.46
CA GLN A 133 -7.99 5.65 19.80
C GLN A 133 -6.72 4.84 20.09
N TYR A 134 -6.87 3.69 20.74
CA TYR A 134 -5.75 2.79 20.97
C TYR A 134 -5.21 2.21 19.63
N VAL A 135 -6.10 1.75 18.76
CA VAL A 135 -5.71 1.18 17.45
C VAL A 135 -4.98 2.23 16.59
N THR A 136 -5.55 3.43 16.49
CA THR A 136 -4.95 4.51 15.69
C THR A 136 -3.62 5.00 16.25
N ALA A 137 -3.53 5.18 17.58
CA ALA A 137 -2.29 5.59 18.23
C ALA A 137 -1.18 4.53 18.08
N THR A 138 -1.53 3.24 18.26
CA THR A 138 -0.60 2.12 18.09
C THR A 138 -0.10 2.03 16.65
N GLY A 139 -1.00 2.10 15.68
CA GLY A 139 -0.63 2.07 14.26
C GLY A 139 0.29 3.22 13.87
N LEU A 140 -0.04 4.43 14.30
CA LEU A 140 0.79 5.62 14.04
C LEU A 140 2.18 5.48 14.66
N GLU A 141 2.28 5.03 15.91
CA GLU A 141 3.56 4.79 16.57
C GLU A 141 4.41 3.75 15.81
N LYS A 142 3.81 2.63 15.44
CA LYS A 142 4.48 1.56 14.71
C LYS A 142 4.97 2.02 13.34
N MET A 143 4.15 2.74 12.57
CA MET A 143 4.57 3.31 11.29
C MET A 143 5.76 4.26 11.45
N ARG A 144 5.72 5.17 12.42
CA ARG A 144 6.79 6.15 12.66
C ARG A 144 8.15 5.51 12.92
N ARG A 145 8.20 4.33 13.54
CA ARG A 145 9.47 3.61 13.83
C ARG A 145 10.30 3.29 12.59
N PHE A 146 9.69 3.22 11.42
CA PHE A 146 10.40 2.92 10.17
C PHE A 146 10.96 4.17 9.49
N PHE A 147 10.52 5.36 9.89
CA PHE A 147 10.86 6.63 9.22
C PHE A 147 11.66 7.59 10.10
N ASN A 148 12.00 7.18 11.31
CA ASN A 148 12.85 7.91 12.27
C ASN A 148 14.31 7.46 12.22
#